data_948113fc50b44660f3c81c7f2f62c283
#
_entry.id   948113fc50b44660f3c81c7f2f62c283
#
_cell.length_a   1.000
_cell.length_b   1.000
_cell.length_c   1.000
_cell.angle_alpha   90.00
_cell.angle_beta   90.00
_cell.angle_gamma   90.00
#
_symmetry.space_group_name_H-M   'P 1'
#
loop_
_entity.id
_entity.type
_entity.pdbx_description
1 polymer ?
#
loop_
_entity_poly.entity_id
_entity_poly.type
_entity_poly.pdbx_seq_one_letter_code
_entity_poly.pdbx_strand_id
1 'polypeptide(L)'
;MPVMVGWAVIRDNVHDGSADNWWQAIVLFLIIFFWTPPHTWALAMKYKDDYARAEVPMLPVIASPQETTRQIVIYSWWTVIVSLALVPATSWIYLVVAVASGAAFLVMATRLHNGVRRGENVKPLKLFILSNNYLAALFLGLSFDAVLGWETVGQLLF
;
A
#
# COMPACT_ATOMS: atom_id res chain seq x y z
N MET A 1 -6.59 13.55 1.29
CA MET A 1 -5.72 14.48 2.05
C MET A 1 -5.74 14.31 3.59
N PRO A 2 -6.45 13.34 4.22
CA PRO A 2 -6.54 13.26 5.69
C PRO A 2 -5.17 13.11 6.39
N VAL A 3 -4.21 12.38 5.80
CA VAL A 3 -2.86 12.20 6.35
C VAL A 3 -2.13 13.54 6.54
N MET A 4 -2.19 14.41 5.52
CA MET A 4 -1.52 15.72 5.56
C MET A 4 -2.16 16.67 6.58
N VAL A 5 -3.50 16.62 6.70
CA VAL A 5 -4.24 17.39 7.71
C VAL A 5 -3.88 16.93 9.12
N GLY A 6 -3.88 15.59 9.33
CA GLY A 6 -3.48 15.02 10.63
C GLY A 6 -2.05 15.40 11.02
N TRP A 7 -1.12 15.37 10.07
CA TRP A 7 0.28 15.79 10.32
C TRP A 7 0.39 17.27 10.68
N ALA A 8 -0.36 18.15 9.98
CA ALA A 8 -0.38 19.58 10.29
C ALA A 8 -0.85 19.83 11.74
N VAL A 9 -1.90 19.12 12.18
CA VAL A 9 -2.41 19.23 13.56
C VAL A 9 -1.37 18.76 14.58
N ILE A 10 -0.65 17.65 14.30
CA ILE A 10 0.42 17.17 15.20
C ILE A 10 1.53 18.22 15.29
N ARG A 11 1.99 18.74 14.16
CA ARG A 11 3.06 19.74 14.09
C ARG A 11 2.72 20.99 14.91
N ASP A 12 1.49 21.47 14.82
CA ASP A 12 1.06 22.68 15.53
C ASP A 12 0.94 22.46 17.05
N ASN A 13 0.83 21.20 17.51
CA ASN A 13 0.69 20.85 18.93
C ASN A 13 1.98 20.28 19.57
N VAL A 14 2.95 19.85 18.77
CA VAL A 14 4.23 19.27 19.24
C VAL A 14 5.36 20.26 18.95
N HIS A 15 5.91 20.89 19.99
CA HIS A 15 6.91 21.94 19.87
C HIS A 15 8.37 21.45 19.98
N ASP A 16 8.61 20.13 19.90
CA ASP A 16 9.94 19.52 20.00
C ASP A 16 10.70 19.47 18.66
N GLY A 17 10.12 19.99 17.58
CA GLY A 17 10.71 19.97 16.23
C GLY A 17 10.62 18.62 15.52
N SER A 18 10.13 17.57 16.18
CA SER A 18 10.05 16.22 15.58
C SER A 18 9.10 16.14 14.39
N ALA A 19 8.06 16.97 14.37
CA ALA A 19 7.05 17.04 13.32
C ALA A 19 7.32 18.10 12.24
N ASP A 20 8.45 18.82 12.29
CA ASP A 20 8.77 19.87 11.30
C ASP A 20 9.09 19.29 9.92
N ASN A 21 9.40 18.02 9.83
CA ASN A 21 9.76 17.35 8.60
C ASN A 21 8.55 16.68 7.93
N TRP A 22 8.09 17.24 6.82
CA TRP A 22 6.93 16.76 6.06
C TRP A 22 7.15 15.47 5.25
N TRP A 23 8.38 15.03 5.09
CA TRP A 23 8.67 13.90 4.19
C TRP A 23 7.96 12.60 4.64
N GLN A 24 7.86 12.34 5.93
CA GLN A 24 7.17 11.16 6.48
C GLN A 24 5.68 11.20 6.13
N ALA A 25 5.04 12.38 6.30
CA ALA A 25 3.63 12.57 5.93
C ALA A 25 3.40 12.40 4.42
N ILE A 26 4.34 12.88 3.60
CA ILE A 26 4.30 12.71 2.15
C ILE A 26 4.43 11.23 1.78
N VAL A 27 5.37 10.50 2.39
CA VAL A 27 5.53 9.06 2.15
C VAL A 27 4.29 8.28 2.58
N LEU A 28 3.72 8.56 3.74
CA LEU A 28 2.46 7.94 4.19
C LEU A 28 1.30 8.21 3.22
N PHE A 29 1.19 9.43 2.72
CA PHE A 29 0.21 9.78 1.69
C PHE A 29 0.45 8.96 0.41
N LEU A 30 1.69 8.85 -0.05
CA LEU A 30 2.05 8.12 -1.26
C LEU A 30 1.81 6.61 -1.11
N ILE A 31 2.01 6.02 0.08
CA ILE A 31 1.66 4.62 0.34
C ILE A 31 0.18 4.39 0.05
N ILE A 32 -0.70 5.22 0.62
CA ILE A 32 -2.16 5.10 0.41
C ILE A 32 -2.51 5.36 -1.05
N PHE A 33 -1.88 6.37 -1.67
CA PHE A 33 -2.12 6.73 -3.06
C PHE A 33 -1.80 5.58 -4.02
N PHE A 34 -0.62 4.96 -3.89
CA PHE A 34 -0.21 3.83 -4.75
C PHE A 34 -0.91 2.52 -4.39
N TRP A 35 -1.35 2.35 -3.13
CA TRP A 35 -2.12 1.20 -2.71
C TRP A 35 -3.56 1.19 -3.27
N THR A 36 -4.16 2.35 -3.46
CA THR A 36 -5.56 2.48 -3.89
C THR A 36 -5.86 1.78 -5.22
N PRO A 37 -5.08 1.96 -6.32
CA PRO A 37 -5.36 1.30 -7.60
C PRO A 37 -5.37 -0.24 -7.53
N PRO A 38 -4.33 -0.94 -7.03
CA PRO A 38 -4.34 -2.40 -6.99
C PRO A 38 -5.46 -2.95 -6.10
N HIS A 39 -5.80 -2.25 -5.02
CA HIS A 39 -6.90 -2.60 -4.14
C HIS A 39 -8.26 -2.50 -4.84
N THR A 40 -8.57 -1.33 -5.40
CA THR A 40 -9.86 -1.08 -6.05
C THR A 40 -10.03 -1.87 -7.34
N TRP A 41 -8.99 -2.04 -8.16
CA TRP A 41 -9.08 -2.82 -9.39
C TRP A 41 -9.22 -4.32 -9.12
N ALA A 42 -8.63 -4.85 -8.06
CA ALA A 42 -8.85 -6.24 -7.66
C ALA A 42 -10.32 -6.48 -7.29
N LEU A 43 -10.97 -5.54 -6.60
CA LEU A 43 -12.40 -5.60 -6.31
C LEU A 43 -13.23 -5.45 -7.60
N ALA A 44 -12.91 -4.46 -8.43
CA ALA A 44 -13.61 -4.18 -9.67
C ALA A 44 -13.50 -5.33 -10.70
N MET A 45 -12.43 -6.12 -10.70
CA MET A 45 -12.33 -7.34 -11.49
C MET A 45 -13.38 -8.40 -11.07
N LYS A 46 -13.71 -8.47 -9.78
CA LYS A 46 -14.74 -9.38 -9.26
C LYS A 46 -16.15 -8.94 -9.65
N TYR A 47 -16.41 -7.64 -9.65
CA TYR A 47 -17.72 -7.04 -9.91
C TYR A 47 -17.78 -6.31 -11.26
N LYS A 48 -17.00 -6.79 -12.25
CA LYS A 48 -16.85 -6.15 -13.57
C LYS A 48 -18.20 -5.89 -14.25
N ASP A 49 -19.10 -6.87 -14.22
CA ASP A 49 -20.40 -6.78 -14.91
C ASP A 49 -21.34 -5.78 -14.22
N ASP A 50 -21.23 -5.63 -12.88
CA ASP A 50 -22.02 -4.67 -12.12
C ASP A 50 -21.56 -3.24 -12.43
N TYR A 51 -20.22 -3.01 -12.47
CA TYR A 51 -19.65 -1.72 -12.87
C TYR A 51 -19.97 -1.37 -14.33
N ALA A 52 -19.95 -2.35 -15.23
CA ALA A 52 -20.32 -2.14 -16.63
C ALA A 52 -21.80 -1.74 -16.78
N ARG A 53 -22.70 -2.39 -16.04
CA ARG A 53 -24.16 -2.04 -16.04
C ARG A 53 -24.43 -0.65 -15.45
N ALA A 54 -23.61 -0.24 -14.49
CA ALA A 54 -23.72 1.10 -13.88
C ALA A 54 -22.98 2.19 -14.68
N GLU A 55 -22.44 1.84 -15.85
CA GLU A 55 -21.67 2.75 -16.73
C GLU A 55 -20.47 3.42 -16.03
N VAL A 56 -19.90 2.79 -15.00
CA VAL A 56 -18.73 3.29 -14.30
C VAL A 56 -17.45 2.83 -15.01
N PRO A 57 -16.64 3.75 -15.56
CA PRO A 57 -15.48 3.43 -16.40
C PRO A 57 -14.27 3.00 -15.54
N MET A 58 -14.40 1.91 -14.79
CA MET A 58 -13.29 1.32 -14.05
C MET A 58 -12.33 0.60 -14.99
N LEU A 59 -11.03 0.61 -14.69
CA LEU A 59 -10.01 -0.02 -15.54
C LEU A 59 -10.36 -1.46 -15.98
N PRO A 60 -10.85 -2.37 -15.09
CA PRO A 60 -11.25 -3.72 -15.51
C PRO A 60 -12.43 -3.77 -16.49
N VAL A 61 -13.23 -2.69 -16.59
CA VAL A 61 -14.37 -2.59 -17.53
C VAL A 61 -13.87 -2.22 -18.92
N ILE A 62 -12.96 -1.23 -19.00
CA ILE A 62 -12.51 -0.61 -20.26
C ILE A 62 -11.25 -1.26 -20.84
N ALA A 63 -10.46 -1.97 -20.03
CA ALA A 63 -9.21 -2.62 -20.45
C ALA A 63 -9.31 -4.16 -20.43
N SER A 64 -8.34 -4.81 -21.08
CA SER A 64 -8.24 -6.26 -21.03
C SER A 64 -7.87 -6.76 -19.63
N PRO A 65 -8.26 -8.00 -19.25
CA PRO A 65 -7.85 -8.56 -17.96
C PRO A 65 -6.32 -8.63 -17.77
N GLN A 66 -5.58 -8.86 -18.85
CA GLN A 66 -4.11 -8.90 -18.81
C GLN A 66 -3.53 -7.50 -18.52
N GLU A 67 -4.03 -6.45 -19.18
CA GLU A 67 -3.57 -5.09 -18.94
C GLU A 67 -3.95 -4.63 -17.52
N THR A 68 -5.18 -4.91 -17.08
CA THR A 68 -5.61 -4.61 -15.70
C THR A 68 -4.67 -5.23 -14.67
N THR A 69 -4.37 -6.54 -14.80
CA THR A 69 -3.49 -7.21 -13.82
C THR A 69 -2.03 -6.79 -13.94
N ARG A 70 -1.57 -6.38 -15.13
CA ARG A 70 -0.25 -5.78 -15.31
C ARG A 70 -0.14 -4.47 -14.53
N GLN A 71 -1.13 -3.59 -14.65
CA GLN A 71 -1.19 -2.34 -13.89
C GLN A 71 -1.26 -2.59 -12.38
N ILE A 72 -2.05 -3.58 -11.94
CA ILE A 72 -2.07 -4.02 -10.53
C ILE A 72 -0.67 -4.36 -10.03
N VAL A 73 0.12 -5.14 -10.79
CA VAL A 73 1.50 -5.49 -10.40
C VAL A 73 2.38 -4.25 -10.32
N ILE A 74 2.32 -3.35 -11.31
CA ILE A 74 3.13 -2.11 -11.33
C ILE A 74 2.85 -1.25 -10.10
N TYR A 75 1.58 -0.98 -9.79
CA TYR A 75 1.20 -0.18 -8.63
C TYR A 75 1.49 -0.88 -7.30
N SER A 76 1.42 -2.21 -7.24
CA SER A 76 1.85 -2.98 -6.06
C SER A 76 3.35 -2.82 -5.80
N TRP A 77 4.19 -2.82 -6.84
CA TRP A 77 5.62 -2.53 -6.72
C TRP A 77 5.87 -1.12 -6.18
N TRP A 78 5.21 -0.10 -6.73
CA TRP A 78 5.32 1.27 -6.23
C TRP A 78 4.89 1.38 -4.77
N THR A 79 3.79 0.72 -4.39
CA THR A 79 3.32 0.70 -2.99
C THR A 79 4.40 0.15 -2.05
N VAL A 80 5.02 -0.97 -2.40
CA VAL A 80 6.06 -1.60 -1.56
C VAL A 80 7.33 -0.75 -1.52
N ILE A 81 7.79 -0.22 -2.65
CA ILE A 81 8.97 0.65 -2.71
C ILE A 81 8.77 1.88 -1.81
N VAL A 82 7.62 2.54 -1.92
CA VAL A 82 7.31 3.72 -1.12
C VAL A 82 7.17 3.38 0.37
N SER A 83 6.61 2.21 0.72
CA SER A 83 6.55 1.79 2.13
C SER A 83 7.94 1.56 2.74
N LEU A 84 8.89 1.05 1.95
CA LEU A 84 10.28 0.88 2.38
C LEU A 84 11.02 2.22 2.51
N ALA A 85 10.60 3.27 1.80
CA ALA A 85 11.18 4.60 1.96
C ALA A 85 10.96 5.19 3.37
N LEU A 86 10.01 4.66 4.16
CA LEU A 86 9.77 5.08 5.53
C LEU A 86 10.73 4.44 6.54
N VAL A 87 11.44 3.38 6.17
CA VAL A 87 12.35 2.62 7.04
C VAL A 87 13.38 3.48 7.80
N PRO A 88 14.02 4.50 7.20
CA PRO A 88 14.98 5.34 7.94
C PRO A 88 14.38 6.07 9.15
N ALA A 89 13.07 6.32 9.14
CA ALA A 89 12.35 6.99 10.23
C ALA A 89 11.68 6.03 11.22
N THR A 90 11.86 4.73 11.05
CA THR A 90 11.17 3.68 11.81
C THR A 90 12.16 2.66 12.35
N SER A 91 11.72 1.78 13.26
CA SER A 91 12.55 0.73 13.81
C SER A 91 12.62 -0.51 12.90
N TRP A 92 13.46 -1.46 13.30
CA TRP A 92 13.59 -2.76 12.63
C TRP A 92 12.27 -3.58 12.62
N ILE A 93 11.35 -3.34 13.57
CA ILE A 93 10.03 -4.00 13.58
C ILE A 93 9.25 -3.61 12.33
N TYR A 94 9.15 -2.31 12.05
CA TYR A 94 8.49 -1.85 10.84
C TYR A 94 9.14 -2.42 9.60
N LEU A 95 10.48 -2.46 9.53
CA LEU A 95 11.21 -3.02 8.40
C LEU A 95 10.80 -4.48 8.15
N VAL A 96 10.79 -5.33 9.19
CA VAL A 96 10.41 -6.75 9.06
C VAL A 96 8.96 -6.88 8.58
N VAL A 97 8.05 -6.10 9.17
CA VAL A 97 6.63 -6.11 8.78
C VAL A 97 6.46 -5.64 7.34
N ALA A 98 7.12 -4.55 6.93
CA ALA A 98 7.03 -4.00 5.58
C ALA A 98 7.57 -4.99 4.52
N VAL A 99 8.71 -5.62 4.78
CA VAL A 99 9.30 -6.62 3.87
C VAL A 99 8.44 -7.87 3.78
N ALA A 100 8.02 -8.45 4.91
CA ALA A 100 7.26 -9.70 4.92
C ALA A 100 5.87 -9.51 4.28
N SER A 101 5.13 -8.48 4.69
CA SER A 101 3.79 -8.19 4.14
C SER A 101 3.86 -7.71 2.68
N GLY A 102 4.87 -6.91 2.33
CA GLY A 102 5.14 -6.47 0.96
C GLY A 102 5.46 -7.62 0.02
N ALA A 103 6.32 -8.55 0.44
CA ALA A 103 6.62 -9.75 -0.33
C ALA A 103 5.36 -10.60 -0.58
N ALA A 104 4.54 -10.82 0.45
CA ALA A 104 3.27 -11.54 0.31
C ALA A 104 2.32 -10.85 -0.68
N PHE A 105 2.23 -9.51 -0.62
CA PHE A 105 1.40 -8.72 -1.52
C PHE A 105 1.89 -8.81 -2.98
N LEU A 106 3.20 -8.65 -3.23
CA LEU A 106 3.78 -8.78 -4.57
C LEU A 106 3.64 -10.19 -5.15
N VAL A 107 3.86 -11.23 -4.33
CA VAL A 107 3.65 -12.62 -4.76
C VAL A 107 2.20 -12.86 -5.16
N MET A 108 1.23 -12.32 -4.44
CA MET A 108 -0.18 -12.48 -4.77
C MET A 108 -0.56 -11.70 -6.05
N ALA A 109 -0.06 -10.47 -6.22
CA ALA A 109 -0.27 -9.66 -7.42
C ALA A 109 0.31 -10.34 -8.67
N THR A 110 1.53 -10.86 -8.58
CA THR A 110 2.19 -11.57 -9.68
C THR A 110 1.50 -12.91 -10.00
N ARG A 111 1.04 -13.66 -8.99
CA ARG A 111 0.25 -14.88 -9.18
C ARG A 111 -1.07 -14.59 -9.90
N LEU A 112 -1.77 -13.52 -9.53
CA LEU A 112 -2.99 -13.08 -10.20
C LEU A 112 -2.72 -12.77 -11.68
N HIS A 113 -1.68 -12.00 -11.98
CA HIS A 113 -1.30 -11.66 -13.35
C HIS A 113 -0.93 -12.89 -14.17
N ASN A 114 -0.09 -13.77 -13.61
CA ASN A 114 0.33 -14.99 -14.30
C ASN A 114 -0.84 -15.97 -14.53
N GLY A 115 -1.78 -16.07 -13.59
CA GLY A 115 -2.99 -16.87 -13.74
C GLY A 115 -3.87 -16.36 -14.89
N VAL A 116 -4.08 -15.04 -14.98
CA VAL A 116 -4.81 -14.42 -16.10
C VAL A 116 -4.12 -14.67 -17.44
N ARG A 117 -2.78 -14.57 -17.49
CA ARG A 117 -2.02 -14.86 -18.73
C ARG A 117 -2.14 -16.31 -19.20
N ARG A 118 -2.31 -17.25 -18.27
CA ARG A 118 -2.50 -18.67 -18.58
C ARG A 118 -3.96 -19.05 -18.83
N GLY A 119 -4.90 -18.10 -18.74
CA GLY A 119 -6.33 -18.37 -18.87
C GLY A 119 -6.93 -19.14 -17.69
N GLU A 120 -6.27 -19.14 -16.54
CA GLU A 120 -6.75 -19.83 -15.32
C GLU A 120 -7.93 -19.06 -14.68
N ASN A 121 -8.79 -19.80 -13.98
CA ASN A 121 -9.85 -19.17 -13.19
C ASN A 121 -9.25 -18.54 -11.93
N VAL A 122 -8.94 -17.24 -11.99
CA VAL A 122 -8.30 -16.48 -10.92
C VAL A 122 -9.33 -15.96 -9.91
N LYS A 123 -8.87 -15.72 -8.67
CA LYS A 123 -9.70 -15.18 -7.58
C LYS A 123 -9.18 -13.79 -7.14
N PRO A 124 -9.55 -12.69 -7.84
CA PRO A 124 -9.06 -11.34 -7.54
C PRO A 124 -9.37 -10.87 -6.10
N LEU A 125 -10.48 -11.35 -5.53
CA LEU A 125 -10.87 -11.03 -4.16
C LEU A 125 -9.82 -11.41 -3.10
N LYS A 126 -9.00 -12.43 -3.37
CA LYS A 126 -7.88 -12.78 -2.47
C LYS A 126 -6.83 -11.68 -2.40
N LEU A 127 -6.54 -11.05 -3.53
CA LEU A 127 -5.63 -9.89 -3.57
C LEU A 127 -6.23 -8.68 -2.87
N PHE A 128 -7.53 -8.42 -3.05
CA PHE A 128 -8.25 -7.37 -2.35
C PHE A 128 -8.13 -7.51 -0.83
N ILE A 129 -8.41 -8.70 -0.28
CA ILE A 129 -8.30 -8.97 1.17
C ILE A 129 -6.85 -8.82 1.64
N LEU A 130 -5.90 -9.39 0.89
CA LEU A 130 -4.48 -9.34 1.27
C LEU A 130 -3.93 -7.90 1.23
N SER A 131 -4.36 -7.07 0.28
CA SER A 131 -3.96 -5.67 0.21
C SER A 131 -4.44 -4.86 1.42
N ASN A 132 -5.63 -5.18 1.95
CA ASN A 132 -6.13 -4.61 3.20
C ASN A 132 -5.28 -5.03 4.40
N ASN A 133 -4.98 -6.33 4.50
CA ASN A 133 -4.13 -6.85 5.56
C ASN A 133 -2.71 -6.27 5.51
N TYR A 134 -2.18 -6.07 4.29
CA TYR A 134 -0.90 -5.39 4.08
C TYR A 134 -0.90 -3.97 4.67
N LEU A 135 -1.90 -3.17 4.31
CA LEU A 135 -1.99 -1.79 4.82
C LEU A 135 -2.18 -1.77 6.34
N ALA A 136 -3.05 -2.64 6.87
CA ALA A 136 -3.27 -2.77 8.30
C ALA A 136 -1.98 -3.16 9.04
N ALA A 137 -1.21 -4.12 8.51
CA ALA A 137 0.07 -4.54 9.09
C ALA A 137 1.09 -3.39 9.13
N LEU A 138 1.20 -2.59 8.05
CA LEU A 138 2.08 -1.42 8.01
C LEU A 138 1.72 -0.39 9.09
N PHE A 139 0.44 -0.04 9.21
CA PHE A 139 0.01 0.94 10.22
C PHE A 139 0.12 0.40 11.65
N LEU A 140 -0.13 -0.90 11.88
CA LEU A 140 0.14 -1.52 13.17
C LEU A 140 1.64 -1.51 13.49
N GLY A 141 2.50 -1.83 12.52
CA GLY A 141 3.95 -1.74 12.69
C GLY A 141 4.41 -0.33 13.10
N LEU A 142 3.90 0.71 12.41
CA LEU A 142 4.17 2.10 12.77
C LEU A 142 3.65 2.47 14.16
N SER A 143 2.47 1.97 14.54
CA SER A 143 1.89 2.23 15.85
C SER A 143 2.71 1.59 16.96
N PHE A 144 3.20 0.36 16.76
CA PHE A 144 4.09 -0.31 17.71
C PHE A 144 5.42 0.42 17.84
N ASP A 145 6.02 0.87 16.73
CA ASP A 145 7.24 1.67 16.75
C ASP A 145 7.08 2.94 17.59
N ALA A 146 5.97 3.66 17.39
CA ALA A 146 5.68 4.89 18.10
C ALA A 146 5.49 4.66 19.62
N VAL A 147 4.87 3.53 20.02
CA VAL A 147 4.63 3.19 21.42
C VAL A 147 5.89 2.72 22.13
N LEU A 148 6.73 1.92 21.44
CA LEU A 148 7.94 1.33 22.04
C LEU A 148 9.12 2.32 22.11
N GLY A 149 9.10 3.39 21.28
CA GLY A 149 10.13 4.42 21.28
C GLY A 149 11.56 3.89 21.02
N TRP A 150 11.69 2.82 20.24
CA TRP A 150 12.99 2.23 19.94
C TRP A 150 13.77 3.10 18.96
N GLU A 151 15.12 2.96 19.01
CA GLU A 151 16.01 3.65 18.09
C GLU A 151 15.63 3.37 16.63
N THR A 152 15.61 4.41 15.81
CA THR A 152 15.29 4.27 14.40
C THR A 152 16.44 3.61 13.65
N VAL A 153 16.14 2.90 12.55
CA VAL A 153 17.17 2.29 11.69
C VAL A 153 18.15 3.34 11.19
N GLY A 154 17.70 4.58 10.95
CA GLY A 154 18.56 5.69 10.58
C GLY A 154 19.57 6.06 11.66
N GLN A 155 19.20 6.04 12.95
CA GLN A 155 20.10 6.29 14.08
C GLN A 155 21.12 5.16 14.33
N LEU A 156 20.80 3.94 13.91
CA LEU A 156 21.71 2.79 14.03
C LEU A 156 22.76 2.74 12.92
N LEU A 157 22.52 3.42 11.79
CA LEU A 157 23.39 3.37 10.61
C LEU A 157 24.31 4.58 10.47
N PHE A 158 24.03 5.68 11.20
CA PHE A 158 24.78 6.95 11.17
C PHE A 158 25.01 7.52 12.58
#